data_8eade538c68ea391af72f2ec58f4d3ba
#
_entry.id   8eade538c68ea391af72f2ec58f4d3ba
#
_cell.length_a   1.000
_cell.length_b   1.000
_cell.length_c   1.000
_cell.angle_alpha   90.00
_cell.angle_beta   90.00
_cell.angle_gamma   90.00
#
_symmetry.space_group_name_H-M   'P 1'
#
loop_
_entity.id
_entity.type
_entity.pdbx_description
1 polymer ?
#
loop_
_entity_poly.entity_id
_entity_poly.type
_entity_poly.pdbx_seq_one_letter_code
_entity_poly.pdbx_strand_id
1 'polypeptide(L)'
;MPRPSARSSLIACLPLVAALSLAGCDKAKPSNEQGAGNANVAAATPPATAPAAPAAPTGSKVDRSHKGEAMPAMPFAEPGGAPATLGSFRGHPVLVNLWATWCAPCVKELPTLDALAAQETGKMAVVAVSMDMGGDAQVQPFWKSHGLAALTAYTDAKNGLLSATGAAELPTTILYDAKGREVWRVSGGMDWTGPDAAKLLAEAK
;
A
#
# COMPACT_ATOMS: atom_id res chain seq x y z
N MET A 1 50.96 -5.25 15.83
CA MET A 1 50.99 -5.01 17.27
C MET A 1 49.62 -4.54 17.73
N PRO A 2 49.12 -4.88 18.90
CA PRO A 2 48.39 -6.16 19.13
C PRO A 2 46.86 -5.97 19.29
N ARG A 3 46.10 -7.04 19.08
CA ARG A 3 44.67 -7.19 19.48
C ARG A 3 44.57 -7.31 21.01
N PRO A 4 43.43 -6.96 21.57
CA PRO A 4 42.83 -7.77 22.63
C PRO A 4 41.41 -8.17 22.24
N SER A 5 41.04 -9.44 22.13
CA SER A 5 40.77 -10.42 23.19
C SER A 5 39.36 -10.29 23.80
N ALA A 6 38.58 -11.28 23.50
CA ALA A 6 37.23 -11.63 23.93
C ALA A 6 37.01 -11.52 25.44
N ARG A 7 35.76 -11.22 25.84
CA ARG A 7 35.15 -11.72 27.06
C ARG A 7 33.68 -12.11 26.83
N SER A 8 33.49 -13.43 26.76
CA SER A 8 32.22 -14.11 27.03
C SER A 8 31.76 -13.79 28.43
N SER A 9 30.48 -13.47 28.59
CA SER A 9 29.76 -13.62 29.86
C SER A 9 28.49 -14.38 29.62
N LEU A 10 28.54 -15.65 29.92
CA LEU A 10 27.42 -16.54 30.17
C LEU A 10 26.78 -16.14 31.50
N ILE A 11 25.52 -15.81 31.50
CA ILE A 11 24.69 -15.83 32.70
C ILE A 11 23.52 -16.76 32.42
N ALA A 12 23.63 -17.96 33.03
CA ALA A 12 22.55 -18.91 33.18
C ALA A 12 21.86 -18.63 34.53
N CYS A 13 20.55 -18.65 34.59
CA CYS A 13 19.74 -18.95 35.78
C CYS A 13 18.32 -19.23 35.33
N LEU A 14 17.93 -20.42 35.32
CA LEU A 14 17.12 -21.31 36.16
C LEU A 14 15.62 -20.97 36.28
N PRO A 15 14.76 -22.00 36.15
CA PRO A 15 13.30 -21.83 36.06
C PRO A 15 12.65 -21.89 37.46
N LEU A 16 11.54 -21.20 37.60
CA LEU A 16 10.66 -21.40 38.78
C LEU A 16 9.29 -21.88 38.29
N VAL A 17 9.06 -23.16 38.58
CA VAL A 17 7.77 -23.85 38.50
C VAL A 17 6.93 -23.47 39.70
N ALA A 18 5.70 -23.08 39.53
CA ALA A 18 4.67 -23.12 40.56
C ALA A 18 3.35 -23.51 39.90
N ALA A 19 2.95 -24.75 40.20
CA ALA A 19 1.63 -25.29 39.96
C ALA A 19 0.78 -25.10 41.24
N LEU A 20 -0.49 -24.80 41.11
CA LEU A 20 -1.58 -25.13 42.05
C LEU A 20 -2.90 -24.78 41.34
N SER A 21 -3.73 -25.72 40.89
CA SER A 21 -4.68 -26.62 41.57
C SER A 21 -6.05 -25.99 41.82
N LEU A 22 -7.04 -26.62 41.14
CA LEU A 22 -8.32 -27.17 41.59
C LEU A 22 -9.53 -26.25 41.78
N ALA A 23 -10.51 -26.52 40.93
CA ALA A 23 -11.83 -27.16 41.21
C ALA A 23 -13.00 -26.20 41.46
N GLY A 24 -14.05 -26.45 40.72
CA GLY A 24 -15.41 -25.89 40.93
C GLY A 24 -16.37 -26.36 39.84
N CYS A 25 -16.85 -27.60 39.92
CA CYS A 25 -18.04 -28.07 39.21
C CYS A 25 -19.27 -27.48 39.88
N ASP A 26 -20.23 -26.96 39.13
CA ASP A 26 -21.61 -27.10 39.52
C ASP A 26 -22.51 -27.29 38.28
N LYS A 27 -23.29 -28.38 38.40
CA LYS A 27 -24.32 -28.82 37.47
C LYS A 27 -25.66 -28.27 37.94
N ALA A 28 -26.41 -27.70 37.03
CA ALA A 28 -27.87 -27.71 37.16
C ALA A 28 -28.55 -27.70 35.78
N LYS A 29 -29.29 -28.76 35.52
CA LYS A 29 -30.31 -28.98 34.50
C LYS A 29 -31.49 -29.60 35.25
N PRO A 30 -32.73 -29.66 34.72
CA PRO A 30 -33.50 -28.88 33.76
C PRO A 30 -34.88 -28.50 34.34
N SER A 31 -35.65 -27.70 33.66
CA SER A 31 -37.13 -27.84 33.66
C SER A 31 -37.73 -27.41 32.33
N ASN A 32 -38.50 -28.32 31.82
CA ASN A 32 -39.28 -28.34 30.64
C ASN A 32 -40.70 -27.78 31.01
N GLU A 33 -41.23 -26.84 30.25
CA GLU A 33 -42.67 -26.67 30.12
C GLU A 33 -43.02 -26.17 28.73
N GLN A 34 -43.88 -26.95 28.10
CA GLN A 34 -44.52 -26.74 26.83
C GLN A 34 -45.60 -25.65 26.96
N GLY A 35 -45.62 -24.76 26.01
CA GLY A 35 -46.74 -23.85 25.78
C GLY A 35 -46.89 -23.60 24.29
N ALA A 36 -47.98 -24.12 23.76
CA ALA A 36 -48.33 -24.08 22.33
C ALA A 36 -48.77 -22.68 21.87
N GLY A 37 -48.47 -22.40 20.61
CA GLY A 37 -49.30 -21.57 19.73
C GLY A 37 -48.88 -20.12 19.51
N ASN A 38 -48.31 -19.77 18.41
CA ASN A 38 -49.00 -19.06 17.34
C ASN A 38 -48.07 -18.82 16.17
N ALA A 39 -48.46 -19.24 15.00
CA ALA A 39 -47.78 -18.92 13.75
C ALA A 39 -47.98 -17.44 13.43
N ASN A 40 -46.87 -16.71 13.38
CA ASN A 40 -46.84 -15.45 12.65
C ASN A 40 -45.55 -15.42 11.83
N VAL A 41 -45.72 -15.65 10.54
CA VAL A 41 -44.66 -15.55 9.52
C VAL A 41 -44.37 -14.07 9.36
N ALA A 42 -43.43 -13.58 10.14
CA ALA A 42 -42.82 -12.28 9.89
C ALA A 42 -41.73 -12.45 8.80
N ALA A 43 -42.03 -11.91 7.64
CA ALA A 43 -41.10 -11.79 6.52
C ALA A 43 -39.76 -11.20 7.01
N ALA A 44 -38.67 -11.95 6.82
CA ALA A 44 -37.36 -11.47 7.03
C ALA A 44 -37.07 -10.33 6.03
N THR A 45 -37.03 -9.12 6.52
CA THR A 45 -36.53 -7.96 5.78
C THR A 45 -35.05 -8.23 5.44
N PRO A 46 -34.62 -8.14 4.15
CA PRO A 46 -33.21 -8.25 3.82
C PRO A 46 -32.41 -7.14 4.54
N PRO A 47 -31.19 -7.38 4.98
CA PRO A 47 -30.38 -6.36 5.61
C PRO A 47 -30.24 -5.17 4.65
N ALA A 48 -30.50 -3.98 5.18
CA ALA A 48 -30.40 -2.73 4.46
C ALA A 48 -29.00 -2.64 3.83
N THR A 49 -28.96 -2.57 2.51
CA THR A 49 -27.78 -2.28 1.71
C THR A 49 -27.20 -0.97 2.23
N ALA A 50 -26.01 -1.03 2.79
CA ALA A 50 -25.26 0.17 3.13
C ALA A 50 -25.19 1.08 1.90
N PRO A 51 -25.32 2.41 2.04
CA PRO A 51 -25.22 3.31 0.92
C PRO A 51 -23.87 3.09 0.26
N ALA A 52 -23.87 2.73 -1.03
CA ALA A 52 -22.67 2.64 -1.84
C ALA A 52 -21.98 4.02 -1.77
N ALA A 53 -20.73 4.03 -1.35
CA ALA A 53 -19.90 5.21 -1.45
C ALA A 53 -19.99 5.75 -2.89
N PRO A 54 -20.04 7.08 -3.09
CA PRO A 54 -20.14 7.66 -4.42
C PRO A 54 -18.99 7.11 -5.27
N ALA A 55 -19.34 6.52 -6.41
CA ALA A 55 -18.35 6.04 -7.38
C ALA A 55 -17.45 7.21 -7.74
N ALA A 56 -16.14 7.07 -7.48
CA ALA A 56 -15.15 8.04 -7.92
C ALA A 56 -15.31 8.24 -9.43
N PRO A 57 -15.08 9.46 -9.95
CA PRO A 57 -15.19 9.72 -11.37
C PRO A 57 -14.28 8.78 -12.16
N THR A 58 -14.87 7.97 -13.00
CA THR A 58 -14.19 6.99 -13.86
C THR A 58 -13.62 7.71 -15.07
N GLY A 59 -12.46 8.35 -14.88
CA GLY A 59 -11.72 8.97 -15.97
C GLY A 59 -10.38 9.48 -15.49
N SER A 60 -9.29 8.85 -15.94
CA SER A 60 -7.96 9.38 -15.73
C SER A 60 -7.77 10.66 -16.55
N LYS A 61 -7.19 11.70 -15.93
CA LYS A 61 -6.91 12.99 -16.57
C LYS A 61 -5.41 13.15 -16.75
N VAL A 62 -4.98 13.29 -17.99
CA VAL A 62 -3.57 13.58 -18.32
C VAL A 62 -3.33 15.08 -18.26
N ASP A 63 -2.30 15.51 -17.52
CA ASP A 63 -1.85 16.88 -17.41
C ASP A 63 -0.37 16.98 -17.82
N ARG A 64 -0.06 18.00 -18.61
CA ARG A 64 1.29 18.32 -19.11
C ARG A 64 1.75 19.72 -18.72
N SER A 65 1.00 20.42 -17.87
CA SER A 65 1.32 21.79 -17.45
C SER A 65 2.63 21.87 -16.65
N HIS A 66 3.03 20.76 -16.02
CA HIS A 66 4.27 20.60 -15.24
C HIS A 66 5.46 20.08 -16.08
N LYS A 67 5.30 19.95 -17.40
CA LYS A 67 6.36 19.39 -18.26
C LYS A 67 7.67 20.18 -18.13
N GLY A 68 8.75 19.44 -17.85
CA GLY A 68 10.10 20.01 -17.68
C GLY A 68 10.44 20.36 -16.23
N GLU A 69 9.49 20.31 -15.30
CA GLU A 69 9.75 20.49 -13.86
C GLU A 69 10.71 19.41 -13.33
N ALA A 70 11.54 19.80 -12.40
CA ALA A 70 12.51 18.87 -11.83
C ALA A 70 11.83 17.90 -10.84
N MET A 71 12.21 16.64 -10.91
CA MET A 71 11.84 15.61 -9.93
C MET A 71 12.20 16.07 -8.51
N PRO A 72 11.26 16.02 -7.54
CA PRO A 72 11.51 16.46 -6.18
C PRO A 72 12.55 15.59 -5.48
N ALA A 73 13.35 16.20 -4.60
CA ALA A 73 14.36 15.53 -3.81
C ALA A 73 13.86 15.07 -2.43
N MET A 74 12.53 15.05 -2.23
CA MET A 74 11.95 14.64 -0.95
C MET A 74 12.25 13.17 -0.66
N PRO A 75 12.72 12.85 0.55
CA PRO A 75 12.95 11.48 0.97
C PRO A 75 11.63 10.77 1.29
N PHE A 76 11.59 9.48 0.98
CA PHE A 76 10.58 8.51 1.41
C PHE A 76 11.29 7.25 1.93
N ALA A 77 10.57 6.28 2.42
CA ALA A 77 11.16 5.10 3.04
C ALA A 77 11.03 3.85 2.15
N GLU A 78 12.09 3.06 2.07
CA GLU A 78 12.07 1.68 1.61
C GLU A 78 11.39 0.77 2.65
N PRO A 79 10.98 -0.45 2.29
CA PRO A 79 10.61 -1.46 3.25
C PRO A 79 11.69 -1.64 4.33
N GLY A 80 11.31 -1.56 5.60
CA GLY A 80 12.26 -1.55 6.71
C GLY A 80 12.82 -0.18 7.10
N GLY A 81 12.39 0.91 6.42
CA GLY A 81 12.60 2.29 6.86
C GLY A 81 13.87 2.96 6.35
N ALA A 82 14.67 2.32 5.50
CA ALA A 82 15.82 2.98 4.88
C ALA A 82 15.38 4.16 3.99
N PRO A 83 16.08 5.31 4.01
CA PRO A 83 15.70 6.45 3.20
C PRO A 83 16.02 6.23 1.72
N ALA A 84 15.06 6.56 0.86
CA ALA A 84 15.22 6.64 -0.58
C ALA A 84 14.76 8.00 -1.11
N THR A 85 15.11 8.34 -2.33
CA THR A 85 14.61 9.49 -3.07
C THR A 85 14.32 9.09 -4.50
N LEU A 86 13.48 9.83 -5.21
CA LEU A 86 13.28 9.60 -6.64
C LEU A 86 14.58 9.73 -7.43
N GLY A 87 15.53 10.53 -6.95
CA GLY A 87 16.84 10.69 -7.54
C GLY A 87 17.68 9.40 -7.61
N SER A 88 17.39 8.41 -6.74
CA SER A 88 18.07 7.11 -6.74
C SER A 88 17.78 6.28 -8.00
N PHE A 89 16.70 6.61 -8.75
CA PHE A 89 16.27 5.92 -9.96
C PHE A 89 16.69 6.63 -11.26
N ARG A 90 17.46 7.71 -11.18
CA ARG A 90 17.94 8.44 -12.37
C ARG A 90 18.76 7.57 -13.30
N GLY A 91 18.81 7.97 -14.58
CA GLY A 91 19.50 7.20 -15.63
C GLY A 91 18.53 6.38 -16.50
N HIS A 92 17.33 6.16 -15.98
CA HIS A 92 16.19 5.60 -16.69
C HIS A 92 14.97 6.50 -16.48
N PRO A 93 13.94 6.43 -17.33
CA PRO A 93 12.65 7.02 -17.03
C PRO A 93 12.10 6.47 -15.70
N VAL A 94 11.37 7.31 -14.95
CA VAL A 94 10.80 6.95 -13.65
C VAL A 94 9.29 7.24 -13.67
N LEU A 95 8.49 6.19 -13.48
CA LEU A 95 7.05 6.30 -13.28
C LEU A 95 6.77 6.23 -11.78
N VAL A 96 6.34 7.34 -11.20
CA VAL A 96 5.99 7.42 -9.77
C VAL A 96 4.49 7.36 -9.62
N ASN A 97 3.99 6.44 -8.82
CA ASN A 97 2.58 6.35 -8.44
C ASN A 97 2.43 6.69 -6.96
N LEU A 98 1.66 7.73 -6.66
CA LEU A 98 1.27 8.13 -5.32
C LEU A 98 -0.09 7.50 -5.01
N TRP A 99 -0.15 6.69 -3.95
CA TRP A 99 -1.31 5.87 -3.63
C TRP A 99 -1.52 5.72 -2.11
N ALA A 100 -2.61 5.06 -1.70
CA ALA A 100 -2.82 4.68 -0.30
C ALA A 100 -3.70 3.42 -0.20
N THR A 101 -3.61 2.70 0.91
CA THR A 101 -4.38 1.47 1.16
C THR A 101 -5.89 1.70 1.24
N TRP A 102 -6.31 2.88 1.67
CA TRP A 102 -7.71 3.30 1.77
C TRP A 102 -8.27 3.90 0.47
N CYS A 103 -7.44 4.08 -0.55
CA CYS A 103 -7.82 4.65 -1.84
C CYS A 103 -8.28 3.54 -2.79
N ALA A 104 -9.59 3.34 -2.93
CA ALA A 104 -10.15 2.25 -3.74
C ALA A 104 -9.68 2.25 -5.22
N PRO A 105 -9.64 3.39 -5.96
CA PRO A 105 -9.10 3.39 -7.32
C PRO A 105 -7.61 3.07 -7.38
N CYS A 106 -6.83 3.46 -6.34
CA CYS A 106 -5.41 3.11 -6.25
C CYS A 106 -5.22 1.60 -6.15
N VAL A 107 -5.95 0.97 -5.21
CA VAL A 107 -5.89 -0.48 -4.99
C VAL A 107 -6.25 -1.25 -6.25
N LYS A 108 -7.23 -0.75 -7.01
CA LYS A 108 -7.67 -1.38 -8.26
C LYS A 108 -6.60 -1.37 -9.35
N GLU A 109 -5.76 -0.32 -9.43
CA GLU A 109 -4.72 -0.21 -10.47
C GLU A 109 -3.41 -0.91 -10.12
N LEU A 110 -3.11 -1.17 -8.83
CA LEU A 110 -1.86 -1.76 -8.38
C LEU A 110 -1.47 -3.07 -9.12
N PRO A 111 -2.37 -4.01 -9.39
CA PRO A 111 -2.00 -5.21 -10.16
C PRO A 111 -1.49 -4.92 -11.56
N THR A 112 -2.03 -3.89 -12.24
CA THR A 112 -1.57 -3.50 -13.57
C THR A 112 -0.24 -2.74 -13.52
N LEU A 113 -0.01 -1.97 -12.45
CA LEU A 113 1.30 -1.35 -12.18
C LEU A 113 2.37 -2.41 -11.88
N ASP A 114 2.03 -3.44 -11.11
CA ASP A 114 2.95 -4.56 -10.82
C ASP A 114 3.34 -5.31 -12.10
N ALA A 115 2.37 -5.59 -12.97
CA ALA A 115 2.62 -6.19 -14.27
C ALA A 115 3.49 -5.29 -15.17
N LEU A 116 3.26 -3.97 -15.17
CA LEU A 116 4.09 -3.00 -15.88
C LEU A 116 5.53 -3.01 -15.33
N ALA A 117 5.70 -3.00 -14.02
CA ALA A 117 7.02 -3.03 -13.38
C ALA A 117 7.82 -4.27 -13.81
N ALA A 118 7.17 -5.44 -13.88
CA ALA A 118 7.80 -6.65 -14.37
C ALA A 118 8.24 -6.54 -15.85
N GLN A 119 7.40 -5.94 -16.71
CA GLN A 119 7.67 -5.76 -18.15
C GLN A 119 8.77 -4.74 -18.43
N GLU A 120 8.86 -3.68 -17.64
CA GLU A 120 9.79 -2.57 -17.83
C GLU A 120 11.10 -2.71 -17.05
N THR A 121 11.34 -3.87 -16.42
CA THR A 121 12.58 -4.16 -15.68
C THR A 121 13.82 -3.80 -16.52
N GLY A 122 14.68 -2.95 -15.96
CA GLY A 122 15.92 -2.49 -16.61
C GLY A 122 15.74 -1.38 -17.67
N LYS A 123 14.49 -0.98 -17.98
CA LYS A 123 14.19 0.09 -18.95
C LYS A 123 13.58 1.32 -18.29
N MET A 124 12.68 1.13 -17.33
CA MET A 124 11.99 2.17 -16.58
C MET A 124 11.85 1.73 -15.14
N ALA A 125 12.03 2.64 -14.20
CA ALA A 125 11.72 2.39 -12.81
C ALA A 125 10.23 2.70 -12.55
N VAL A 126 9.49 1.72 -12.03
CA VAL A 126 8.10 1.90 -11.56
C VAL A 126 8.13 1.95 -10.03
N VAL A 127 7.79 3.10 -9.45
CA VAL A 127 7.96 3.40 -8.04
C VAL A 127 6.61 3.71 -7.41
N ALA A 128 6.05 2.78 -6.65
CA ALA A 128 4.79 2.97 -5.95
C ALA A 128 5.06 3.45 -4.51
N VAL A 129 4.68 4.70 -4.20
CA VAL A 129 4.90 5.30 -2.87
C VAL A 129 3.56 5.50 -2.18
N SER A 130 3.40 4.84 -1.05
CA SER A 130 2.20 4.96 -0.22
C SER A 130 2.21 6.23 0.62
N MET A 131 1.07 6.91 0.64
CA MET A 131 0.79 8.08 1.47
C MET A 131 0.12 7.71 2.80
N ASP A 132 0.14 6.43 3.19
CA ASP A 132 -0.42 5.98 4.46
C ASP A 132 0.40 6.48 5.65
N MET A 133 -0.23 7.20 6.56
CA MET A 133 0.44 7.78 7.74
C MET A 133 0.99 6.72 8.71
N GLY A 134 0.45 5.50 8.67
CA GLY A 134 0.96 4.34 9.41
C GLY A 134 2.24 3.74 8.82
N GLY A 135 2.70 4.21 7.66
CA GLY A 135 3.93 3.78 7.01
C GLY A 135 4.00 2.25 6.80
N ASP A 136 5.18 1.70 6.98
CA ASP A 136 5.46 0.27 6.78
C ASP A 136 4.52 -0.65 7.57
N ALA A 137 4.17 -0.29 8.80
CA ALA A 137 3.30 -1.11 9.64
C ALA A 137 1.90 -1.31 9.05
N GLN A 138 1.41 -0.33 8.28
CA GLN A 138 0.13 -0.39 7.58
C GLN A 138 0.29 -1.01 6.18
N VAL A 139 1.31 -0.64 5.45
CA VAL A 139 1.49 -0.96 4.03
C VAL A 139 1.97 -2.39 3.81
N GLN A 140 2.91 -2.92 4.61
CA GLN A 140 3.49 -4.24 4.37
C GLN A 140 2.47 -5.40 4.49
N PRO A 141 1.56 -5.45 5.49
CA PRO A 141 0.52 -6.46 5.53
C PRO A 141 -0.43 -6.40 4.33
N PHE A 142 -0.80 -5.19 3.91
CA PHE A 142 -1.62 -4.96 2.72
C PHE A 142 -0.91 -5.50 1.46
N TRP A 143 0.35 -5.10 1.27
CA TRP A 143 1.16 -5.48 0.10
C TRP A 143 1.24 -7.00 -0.05
N LYS A 144 1.59 -7.66 1.05
CA LYS A 144 1.68 -9.13 1.10
C LYS A 144 0.36 -9.82 0.76
N SER A 145 -0.75 -9.28 1.26
CA SER A 145 -2.08 -9.88 1.00
C SER A 145 -2.56 -9.72 -0.46
N HIS A 146 -2.02 -8.75 -1.19
CA HIS A 146 -2.36 -8.51 -2.60
C HIS A 146 -1.41 -9.18 -3.60
N GLY A 147 -0.37 -9.88 -3.13
CA GLY A 147 0.54 -10.66 -3.97
C GLY A 147 1.36 -9.83 -4.98
N LEU A 148 1.62 -8.55 -4.68
CA LEU A 148 2.43 -7.68 -5.51
C LEU A 148 3.91 -8.08 -5.39
N ALA A 149 4.54 -8.47 -6.49
CA ALA A 149 5.85 -9.12 -6.50
C ALA A 149 6.93 -8.32 -7.25
N ALA A 150 6.56 -7.55 -8.26
CA ALA A 150 7.49 -6.79 -9.09
C ALA A 150 7.72 -5.37 -8.55
N LEU A 151 6.71 -4.79 -7.91
CA LEU A 151 6.81 -3.49 -7.26
C LEU A 151 7.43 -3.59 -5.86
N THR A 152 8.09 -2.53 -5.43
CA THR A 152 8.54 -2.35 -4.04
C THR A 152 7.55 -1.43 -3.30
N ALA A 153 7.18 -1.80 -2.07
CA ALA A 153 6.26 -1.04 -1.23
C ALA A 153 6.98 0.11 -0.50
N TYR A 154 7.21 1.21 -1.19
CA TYR A 154 7.75 2.43 -0.56
C TYR A 154 6.67 3.16 0.23
N THR A 155 7.08 3.91 1.26
CA THR A 155 6.15 4.68 2.12
C THR A 155 6.62 6.10 2.34
N ASP A 156 5.68 7.06 2.32
CA ASP A 156 5.90 8.46 2.71
C ASP A 156 4.85 8.89 3.73
N ALA A 157 5.01 8.44 4.97
CA ALA A 157 4.08 8.72 6.07
C ALA A 157 3.93 10.21 6.40
N LYS A 158 4.80 11.06 5.89
CA LYS A 158 4.73 12.52 6.08
C LYS A 158 4.09 13.24 4.88
N ASN A 159 3.74 12.52 3.82
CA ASN A 159 3.17 13.07 2.59
C ASN A 159 4.04 14.17 1.94
N GLY A 160 5.35 14.08 2.11
CA GLY A 160 6.31 15.05 1.59
C GLY A 160 6.34 15.08 0.08
N LEU A 161 6.27 13.91 -0.58
CA LEU A 161 6.18 13.80 -2.04
C LEU A 161 4.86 14.36 -2.58
N LEU A 162 3.74 14.08 -1.92
CA LEU A 162 2.43 14.62 -2.30
C LEU A 162 2.49 16.16 -2.32
N SER A 163 3.04 16.76 -1.26
CA SER A 163 3.21 18.20 -1.14
C SER A 163 4.20 18.76 -2.17
N ALA A 164 5.35 18.10 -2.35
CA ALA A 164 6.40 18.57 -3.24
C ALA A 164 6.05 18.47 -4.73
N THR A 165 5.20 17.51 -5.10
CA THR A 165 4.69 17.37 -6.48
C THR A 165 3.46 18.24 -6.72
N GLY A 166 2.82 18.77 -5.68
CA GLY A 166 1.55 19.48 -5.78
C GLY A 166 0.38 18.58 -6.21
N ALA A 167 0.50 17.26 -6.05
CA ALA A 167 -0.59 16.32 -6.34
C ALA A 167 -1.76 16.56 -5.38
N ALA A 168 -2.96 16.78 -5.95
CA ALA A 168 -4.15 17.16 -5.19
C ALA A 168 -5.04 15.97 -4.82
N GLU A 169 -4.85 14.82 -5.45
CA GLU A 169 -5.69 13.62 -5.30
C GLU A 169 -4.89 12.33 -5.49
N LEU A 170 -5.47 11.21 -5.06
CA LEU A 170 -4.92 9.87 -5.25
C LEU A 170 -5.86 9.01 -6.11
N PRO A 171 -5.33 8.15 -6.97
CA PRO A 171 -3.93 8.06 -7.33
C PRO A 171 -3.49 9.23 -8.21
N THR A 172 -2.25 9.65 -8.04
CA THR A 172 -1.57 10.50 -9.03
C THR A 172 -0.32 9.77 -9.49
N THR A 173 -0.19 9.60 -10.81
CA THR A 173 0.98 8.96 -11.42
C THR A 173 1.73 9.99 -12.27
N ILE A 174 3.05 10.09 -12.06
CA ILE A 174 3.90 11.09 -12.70
C ILE A 174 5.02 10.38 -13.44
N LEU A 175 5.19 10.70 -14.73
CA LEU A 175 6.32 10.22 -15.52
C LEU A 175 7.43 11.27 -15.58
N TYR A 176 8.63 10.85 -15.21
CA TYR A 176 9.86 11.62 -15.38
C TYR A 176 10.74 10.96 -16.44
N ASP A 177 11.43 11.77 -17.25
CA ASP A 177 12.45 11.30 -18.19
C ASP A 177 13.74 10.83 -17.44
N ALA A 178 14.69 10.26 -18.18
CA ALA A 178 15.98 9.79 -17.63
C ALA A 178 16.83 10.91 -16.98
N LYS A 179 16.53 12.17 -17.27
CA LYS A 179 17.20 13.34 -16.66
C LYS A 179 16.46 13.83 -15.40
N GLY A 180 15.32 13.20 -15.06
CA GLY A 180 14.48 13.58 -13.92
C GLY A 180 13.65 14.84 -14.21
N ARG A 181 13.19 15.01 -15.43
CA ARG A 181 12.26 16.07 -15.82
C ARG A 181 10.88 15.48 -16.03
N GLU A 182 9.85 16.11 -15.48
CA GLU A 182 8.48 15.67 -15.66
C GLU A 182 8.07 15.74 -17.13
N VAL A 183 7.45 14.65 -17.61
CA VAL A 183 6.90 14.55 -18.97
C VAL A 183 5.41 14.83 -18.94
N TRP A 184 4.71 14.18 -18.02
CA TRP A 184 3.28 14.34 -17.76
C TRP A 184 2.92 13.74 -16.38
N ARG A 185 1.72 14.06 -15.92
CA ARG A 185 1.06 13.39 -14.80
C ARG A 185 -0.35 12.95 -15.17
N VAL A 186 -0.82 11.92 -14.49
CA VAL A 186 -2.19 11.39 -14.58
C VAL A 186 -2.80 11.41 -13.20
N SER A 187 -3.96 12.05 -13.08
CA SER A 187 -4.82 11.98 -11.89
C SER A 187 -5.94 10.98 -12.13
N GLY A 188 -6.24 10.16 -11.13
CA GLY A 188 -7.20 9.06 -11.22
C GLY A 188 -6.60 7.75 -11.70
N GLY A 189 -7.30 6.63 -11.42
CA GLY A 189 -6.83 5.28 -11.73
C GLY A 189 -6.81 4.97 -13.23
N MET A 190 -5.81 4.18 -13.65
CA MET A 190 -5.61 3.74 -15.03
C MET A 190 -5.30 2.24 -15.09
N ASP A 191 -5.61 1.61 -16.22
CA ASP A 191 -5.05 0.29 -16.56
C ASP A 191 -3.68 0.49 -17.22
N TRP A 192 -2.62 0.19 -16.45
CA TRP A 192 -1.23 0.40 -16.88
C TRP A 192 -0.73 -0.63 -17.89
N THR A 193 -1.52 -1.67 -18.16
CA THR A 193 -1.25 -2.67 -19.23
C THR A 193 -2.03 -2.36 -20.52
N GLY A 194 -2.90 -1.36 -20.46
CA GLY A 194 -3.76 -1.00 -21.58
C GLY A 194 -3.07 -0.16 -22.68
N PRO A 195 -3.72 0.00 -23.84
CA PRO A 195 -3.14 0.70 -24.99
C PRO A 195 -2.95 2.21 -24.74
N ASP A 196 -3.74 2.82 -23.88
CA ASP A 196 -3.61 4.24 -23.57
C ASP A 196 -2.40 4.50 -22.67
N ALA A 197 -2.14 3.61 -21.69
CA ALA A 197 -0.91 3.65 -20.91
C ALA A 197 0.32 3.47 -21.82
N ALA A 198 0.30 2.52 -22.74
CA ALA A 198 1.40 2.29 -23.69
C ALA A 198 1.75 3.53 -24.52
N LYS A 199 0.74 4.28 -24.97
CA LYS A 199 0.95 5.55 -25.70
C LYS A 199 1.62 6.60 -24.83
N LEU A 200 1.17 6.75 -23.57
CA LEU A 200 1.72 7.72 -22.62
C LEU A 200 3.17 7.36 -22.25
N LEU A 201 3.45 6.08 -21.95
CA LEU A 201 4.78 5.61 -21.60
C LEU A 201 5.80 5.80 -22.73
N ALA A 202 5.37 5.74 -23.99
CA ALA A 202 6.23 5.98 -25.14
C ALA A 202 6.79 7.43 -25.20
N GLU A 203 6.18 8.36 -24.45
CA GLU A 203 6.66 9.76 -24.33
C GLU A 203 7.89 9.91 -23.41
N ALA A 204 8.30 8.86 -22.72
CA ALA A 204 9.44 8.88 -21.78
C ALA A 204 10.83 8.94 -22.45
N LYS A 205 10.89 8.94 -23.78
CA LYS A 205 12.11 8.87 -24.61
C LYS A 205 12.81 10.19 -24.77
#